data_41867440e3cc1738c0041c86a340871d
#
_entry.id   41867440e3cc1738c0041c86a340871d
#
_cell.length_a   1.000
_cell.length_b   1.000
_cell.length_c   1.000
_cell.angle_alpha   90.00
_cell.angle_beta   90.00
_cell.angle_gamma   90.00
#
_symmetry.space_group_name_H-M   'P 1'
#
loop_
_entity.id
_entity.type
_entity.pdbx_description
1 polymer ?
#
loop_
_entity_poly.entity_id
_entity_poly.type
_entity_poly.pdbx_seq_one_letter_code
_entity_poly.pdbx_strand_id
1 'polypeptide(L)'
;RRQRQMCIRDRGTPVGSKYLFGGNEILIYPDGSAHLTATGGLAGSTLNINKGLRILVEEALVPFNYALNSCTINPSRCLHLDDRKGSIQVGKDADLVVLEDNYDVLQTYCMGQPKL
;
A
#
# COMPACT_ATOMS: atom_id res chain seq x y z
N ARG A 1 18.19 8.18 7.66
CA ARG A 1 18.27 7.12 6.62
C ARG A 1 17.02 7.21 5.74
N ARG A 2 17.18 7.59 4.50
CA ARG A 2 16.06 7.53 3.55
C ARG A 2 15.84 6.07 3.20
N GLN A 3 14.86 5.46 3.83
CA GLN A 3 14.41 4.14 3.45
C GLN A 3 13.66 4.28 2.12
N ARG A 4 14.37 4.09 1.03
CA ARG A 4 13.74 3.97 -0.29
C ARG A 4 13.05 2.62 -0.35
N GLN A 5 11.74 2.65 -0.47
CA GLN A 5 10.98 1.45 -0.73
C GLN A 5 11.27 0.99 -2.16
N MET A 6 12.27 0.15 -2.31
CA MET A 6 12.63 -0.48 -3.59
C MET A 6 11.84 -1.78 -3.83
N CYS A 7 10.70 -1.91 -3.20
CA CYS A 7 9.89 -3.11 -3.31
C CYS A 7 9.05 -3.06 -4.58
N ILE A 8 9.23 -4.05 -5.43
CA ILE A 8 8.28 -4.42 -6.47
C ILE A 8 6.97 -4.74 -5.77
N ARG A 9 5.92 -4.08 -6.19
CA ARG A 9 4.63 -4.19 -5.58
C ARG A 9 3.73 -5.02 -6.47
N ASP A 10 3.69 -6.33 -6.20
CA ASP A 10 2.81 -7.28 -6.88
C ASP A 10 1.53 -7.45 -6.07
N ARG A 11 0.71 -6.41 -6.11
CA ARG A 11 -0.57 -6.39 -5.41
C ARG A 11 -1.46 -7.52 -5.92
N GLY A 12 -1.92 -8.37 -4.99
CA GLY A 12 -2.88 -9.41 -5.28
C GLY A 12 -2.31 -10.65 -5.96
N THR A 13 -0.99 -10.77 -6.10
CA THR A 13 -0.37 -11.99 -6.60
C THR A 13 -0.54 -13.11 -5.59
N PRO A 14 -1.13 -14.27 -5.96
CA PRO A 14 -1.36 -15.37 -5.05
C PRO A 14 -0.05 -15.94 -4.50
N VAL A 15 -0.11 -16.45 -3.26
CA VAL A 15 0.98 -17.24 -2.66
C VAL A 15 1.34 -18.42 -3.55
N GLY A 16 2.65 -18.70 -3.70
CA GLY A 16 3.17 -19.76 -4.56
C GLY A 16 3.30 -19.39 -6.04
N SER A 17 2.82 -18.20 -6.44
CA SER A 17 3.00 -17.72 -7.81
C SER A 17 4.44 -17.40 -8.12
N LYS A 18 4.83 -17.68 -9.36
CA LYS A 18 6.12 -17.30 -9.93
C LYS A 18 5.91 -16.35 -11.09
N TYR A 19 6.76 -15.34 -11.20
CA TYR A 19 6.72 -14.39 -12.32
C TYR A 19 8.11 -13.82 -12.60
N LEU A 20 8.29 -13.28 -13.80
CA LEU A 20 9.55 -12.66 -14.22
C LEU A 20 9.47 -11.15 -14.04
N PHE A 21 10.43 -10.58 -13.34
CA PHE A 21 10.59 -9.13 -13.24
C PHE A 21 12.06 -8.73 -13.40
N GLY A 22 12.31 -7.83 -14.36
CA GLY A 22 13.66 -7.34 -14.62
C GLY A 22 14.66 -8.48 -14.98
N GLY A 23 14.17 -9.56 -15.60
CA GLY A 23 14.98 -10.72 -15.94
C GLY A 23 15.20 -11.71 -14.79
N ASN A 24 14.67 -11.46 -13.60
CA ASN A 24 14.76 -12.36 -12.45
C ASN A 24 13.42 -13.04 -12.19
N GLU A 25 13.46 -14.34 -11.89
CA GLU A 25 12.28 -15.08 -11.44
C GLU A 25 12.05 -14.80 -9.94
N ILE A 26 10.80 -14.44 -9.61
CA ILE A 26 10.35 -14.13 -8.25
C ILE A 26 9.29 -15.13 -7.84
N LEU A 27 9.37 -15.61 -6.59
CA LEU A 27 8.40 -16.49 -5.94
C LEU A 27 7.74 -15.76 -4.76
N ILE A 28 6.42 -15.85 -4.67
CA ILE A 28 5.66 -15.34 -3.52
C ILE A 28 5.58 -16.42 -2.44
N TYR A 29 6.10 -16.10 -1.26
CA TYR A 29 6.12 -17.00 -0.11
C TYR A 29 4.79 -16.94 0.66
N PRO A 30 4.52 -17.92 1.57
CA PRO A 30 3.27 -17.98 2.34
C PRO A 30 3.01 -16.76 3.24
N ASP A 31 4.05 -16.06 3.66
CA ASP A 31 3.97 -14.83 4.46
C ASP A 31 3.69 -13.57 3.61
N GLY A 32 3.53 -13.74 2.29
CA GLY A 32 3.32 -12.65 1.35
C GLY A 32 4.60 -11.91 0.94
N SER A 33 5.77 -12.36 1.37
CA SER A 33 7.05 -11.82 0.89
C SER A 33 7.39 -12.34 -0.50
N ALA A 34 8.07 -11.51 -1.30
CA ALA A 34 8.52 -11.87 -2.63
C ALA A 34 10.03 -12.09 -2.63
N HIS A 35 10.47 -13.23 -3.10
CA HIS A 35 11.89 -13.62 -3.10
C HIS A 35 12.38 -13.97 -4.49
N LEU A 36 13.66 -13.69 -4.74
CA LEU A 36 14.36 -14.14 -5.94
C LEU A 36 14.57 -15.66 -5.86
N THR A 37 14.10 -16.41 -6.85
CA THR A 37 14.25 -17.88 -6.85
C THR A 37 15.71 -18.33 -6.94
N ALA A 38 16.55 -17.56 -7.61
CA ALA A 38 17.96 -17.87 -7.80
C ALA A 38 18.79 -17.75 -6.51
N THR A 39 18.48 -16.81 -5.61
CA THR A 39 19.31 -16.48 -4.45
C THR A 39 18.57 -16.61 -3.12
N GLY A 40 17.24 -16.75 -3.14
CA GLY A 40 16.39 -16.65 -1.94
C GLY A 40 16.33 -15.25 -1.33
N GLY A 41 16.99 -14.26 -1.93
CA GLY A 41 17.01 -12.89 -1.44
C GLY A 41 15.65 -12.21 -1.52
N LEU A 42 15.33 -11.36 -0.56
CA LEU A 42 14.10 -10.58 -0.55
C LEU A 42 14.05 -9.63 -1.76
N ALA A 43 13.04 -9.79 -2.61
CA ALA A 43 12.82 -8.95 -3.79
C ALA A 43 11.74 -7.91 -3.60
N GLY A 44 10.73 -8.18 -2.77
CA GLY A 44 9.63 -7.26 -2.58
C GLY A 44 8.55 -7.76 -1.61
N SER A 45 7.38 -7.14 -1.69
CA SER A 45 6.26 -7.45 -0.82
C SER A 45 4.94 -7.31 -1.57
N THR A 46 3.97 -8.18 -1.26
CA THR A 46 2.58 -8.09 -1.73
C THR A 46 1.71 -7.20 -0.83
N LEU A 47 2.33 -6.46 0.09
CA LEU A 47 1.63 -5.61 1.06
C LEU A 47 0.77 -4.54 0.39
N ASN A 48 -0.51 -4.53 0.70
CA ASN A 48 -1.45 -3.47 0.34
C ASN A 48 -1.46 -2.36 1.41
N ILE A 49 -1.82 -1.13 1.02
CA ILE A 49 -1.81 0.03 1.92
C ILE A 49 -2.74 -0.16 3.12
N ASN A 50 -3.93 -0.73 2.92
CA ASN A 50 -4.88 -1.02 4.00
C ASN A 50 -4.32 -2.01 5.02
N LYS A 51 -3.64 -3.07 4.58
CA LYS A 51 -2.92 -4.00 5.46
C LYS A 51 -1.76 -3.31 6.19
N GLY A 52 -1.03 -2.44 5.48
CA GLY A 52 0.03 -1.64 6.09
C GLY A 52 -0.50 -0.71 7.18
N LEU A 53 -1.63 -0.07 6.95
CA LEU A 53 -2.32 0.76 7.95
C LEU A 53 -2.70 -0.07 9.18
N ARG A 54 -3.29 -1.25 8.99
CA ARG A 54 -3.63 -2.17 10.09
C ARG A 54 -2.40 -2.54 10.91
N ILE A 55 -1.32 -2.97 10.28
CA ILE A 55 -0.06 -3.34 10.96
C ILE A 55 0.49 -2.15 11.77
N LEU A 56 0.46 -0.94 11.22
CA LEU A 56 0.92 0.25 11.94
C LEU A 56 0.10 0.50 13.22
N VAL A 57 -1.22 0.32 13.15
CA VAL A 57 -2.10 0.61 14.29
C VAL A 57 -2.12 -0.52 15.30
N GLU A 58 -2.32 -1.77 14.85
CA GLU A 58 -2.56 -2.91 15.73
C GLU A 58 -1.28 -3.55 16.26
N GLU A 59 -0.23 -3.62 15.44
CA GLU A 59 1.02 -4.30 15.81
C GLU A 59 2.11 -3.33 16.24
N ALA A 60 2.30 -2.23 15.50
CA ALA A 60 3.29 -1.21 15.84
C ALA A 60 2.78 -0.15 16.82
N LEU A 61 1.49 -0.22 17.23
CA LEU A 61 0.84 0.66 18.18
C LEU A 61 0.98 2.16 17.85
N VAL A 62 1.08 2.48 16.57
CA VAL A 62 1.09 3.87 16.10
C VAL A 62 -0.32 4.44 16.21
N PRO A 63 -0.51 5.61 16.84
CA PRO A 63 -1.84 6.23 16.89
C PRO A 63 -2.45 6.39 15.50
N PHE A 64 -3.73 6.06 15.36
CA PHE A 64 -4.45 5.97 14.06
C PHE A 64 -4.25 7.18 13.17
N ASN A 65 -4.33 8.41 13.73
CA ASN A 65 -4.15 9.64 12.97
C ASN A 65 -2.76 9.77 12.33
N TYR A 66 -1.70 9.33 13.00
CA TYR A 66 -0.34 9.34 12.44
C TYR A 66 -0.17 8.25 11.38
N ALA A 67 -0.69 7.05 11.64
CA ALA A 67 -0.68 5.96 10.67
C ALA A 67 -1.46 6.35 9.41
N LEU A 68 -2.65 6.94 9.55
CA LEU A 68 -3.46 7.43 8.43
C LEU A 68 -2.73 8.53 7.64
N ASN A 69 -2.12 9.49 8.32
CA ASN A 69 -1.37 10.56 7.67
C ASN A 69 -0.20 10.02 6.85
N SER A 70 0.45 8.94 7.29
CA SER A 70 1.54 8.30 6.55
C SER A 70 1.10 7.68 5.23
N CYS A 71 -0.18 7.32 5.12
CA CYS A 71 -0.78 6.72 3.92
C CYS A 71 -1.48 7.75 3.02
N THR A 72 -1.71 8.96 3.48
CA THR A 72 -2.56 9.96 2.83
C THR A 72 -1.83 11.28 2.59
N ILE A 73 -1.90 12.21 3.55
CA ILE A 73 -1.41 13.58 3.39
C ILE A 73 0.12 13.66 3.25
N ASN A 74 0.88 12.80 3.95
CA ASN A 74 2.34 12.86 3.89
C ASN A 74 2.88 12.51 2.50
N PRO A 75 2.47 11.39 1.84
CA PRO A 75 2.87 11.14 0.46
C PRO A 75 2.36 12.20 -0.51
N SER A 76 1.16 12.78 -0.30
CA SER A 76 0.66 13.87 -1.13
C SER A 76 1.56 15.11 -1.06
N ARG A 77 2.03 15.48 0.13
CA ARG A 77 3.01 16.57 0.31
C ARG A 77 4.34 16.27 -0.37
N CYS A 78 4.83 15.04 -0.25
CA CYS A 78 6.09 14.65 -0.91
C CYS A 78 6.02 14.76 -2.44
N LEU A 79 4.82 14.64 -3.00
CA LEU A 79 4.56 14.73 -4.44
C LEU A 79 4.04 16.10 -4.87
N HIS A 80 3.91 17.06 -3.95
CA HIS A 80 3.31 18.39 -4.19
C HIS A 80 1.89 18.31 -4.76
N LEU A 81 1.06 17.41 -4.20
CA LEU A 81 -0.34 17.18 -4.59
C LEU A 81 -1.30 17.45 -3.42
N ASP A 82 -0.81 18.00 -2.32
CA ASP A 82 -1.59 18.19 -1.11
C ASP A 82 -2.62 19.34 -1.19
N ASP A 83 -2.56 20.15 -2.22
CA ASP A 83 -3.63 21.09 -2.62
C ASP A 83 -4.88 20.37 -3.13
N ARG A 84 -4.71 19.18 -3.75
CA ARG A 84 -5.79 18.41 -4.39
C ARG A 84 -6.10 17.08 -3.73
N LYS A 85 -5.13 16.45 -3.05
CA LYS A 85 -5.21 15.08 -2.55
C LYS A 85 -4.76 14.95 -1.09
N GLY A 86 -4.98 13.76 -0.50
CA GLY A 86 -4.44 13.37 0.79
C GLY A 86 -5.25 13.81 2.01
N SER A 87 -6.34 14.56 1.83
CA SER A 87 -7.28 14.90 2.90
C SER A 87 -8.67 15.18 2.35
N ILE A 88 -9.69 15.00 3.20
CA ILE A 88 -11.09 15.30 2.85
C ILE A 88 -11.36 16.77 3.16
N GLN A 89 -11.39 17.59 2.12
CA GLN A 89 -11.67 19.03 2.21
C GLN A 89 -12.42 19.49 0.97
N VAL A 90 -13.22 20.54 1.12
CA VAL A 90 -13.91 21.17 -0.01
C VAL A 90 -12.89 21.68 -1.03
N GLY A 91 -13.12 21.38 -2.29
CA GLY A 91 -12.24 21.76 -3.41
C GLY A 91 -11.17 20.71 -3.75
N LYS A 92 -11.02 19.65 -2.96
CA LYS A 92 -10.12 18.54 -3.29
C LYS A 92 -10.80 17.45 -4.10
N ASP A 93 -9.99 16.65 -4.77
CA ASP A 93 -10.45 15.50 -5.52
C ASP A 93 -11.15 14.50 -4.58
N ALA A 94 -12.32 14.01 -4.95
CA ALA A 94 -13.06 13.01 -4.19
C ALA A 94 -12.48 11.59 -4.44
N ASP A 95 -11.21 11.41 -4.08
CA ASP A 95 -10.52 10.12 -4.07
C ASP A 95 -10.62 9.54 -2.66
N LEU A 96 -11.58 8.62 -2.47
CA LEU A 96 -11.96 8.12 -1.16
C LEU A 96 -11.86 6.60 -1.11
N VAL A 97 -11.51 6.08 0.06
CA VAL A 97 -11.57 4.66 0.38
C VAL A 97 -12.43 4.47 1.61
N VAL A 98 -13.44 3.62 1.51
CA VAL A 98 -14.26 3.20 2.64
C VAL A 98 -13.71 1.88 3.15
N LEU A 99 -13.37 1.85 4.43
CA LEU A 99 -12.82 0.67 5.10
C LEU A 99 -13.82 0.14 6.12
N GLU A 100 -13.82 -1.17 6.34
CA GLU A 100 -14.41 -1.81 7.52
C GLU A 100 -13.53 -1.58 8.76
N ASP A 101 -14.05 -1.94 9.93
CA ASP A 101 -13.33 -1.83 11.20
C ASP A 101 -12.06 -2.70 11.23
N ASN A 102 -12.04 -3.79 10.45
CA ASN A 102 -10.89 -4.68 10.25
C ASN A 102 -9.92 -4.20 9.16
N TYR A 103 -10.11 -2.99 8.64
CA TYR A 103 -9.34 -2.37 7.54
C TYR A 103 -9.54 -3.00 6.16
N ASP A 104 -10.53 -3.87 5.96
CA ASP A 104 -10.86 -4.34 4.62
C ASP A 104 -11.55 -3.25 3.81
N VAL A 105 -11.26 -3.24 2.50
CA VAL A 105 -11.80 -2.21 1.60
C VAL A 105 -13.21 -2.59 1.18
N LEU A 106 -14.18 -1.78 1.58
CA LEU A 106 -15.59 -1.89 1.15
C LEU A 106 -15.82 -1.26 -0.21
N GLN A 107 -15.30 -0.05 -0.39
CA GLN A 107 -15.55 0.74 -1.58
C GLN A 107 -14.40 1.73 -1.84
N THR A 108 -14.09 1.95 -3.11
CA THR A 108 -13.20 3.02 -3.53
C THR A 108 -13.89 3.98 -4.47
N TYR A 109 -13.53 5.26 -4.38
CA TYR A 109 -13.98 6.30 -5.28
C TYR A 109 -12.76 6.99 -5.90
N CYS A 110 -12.87 7.31 -7.18
CA CYS A 110 -11.90 8.13 -7.89
C CYS A 110 -12.63 9.28 -8.56
N MET A 111 -12.29 10.50 -8.21
CA MET A 111 -12.98 11.71 -8.68
C MET A 111 -14.51 11.64 -8.42
N GLY A 112 -14.91 11.10 -7.27
CA GLY A 112 -16.30 10.90 -6.89
C GLY A 112 -17.03 9.74 -7.56
N GLN A 113 -16.37 9.00 -8.45
CA GLN A 113 -16.96 7.85 -9.14
C GLN A 113 -16.55 6.54 -8.46
N PRO A 114 -17.49 5.64 -8.13
CA PRO A 114 -17.17 4.33 -7.55
C PRO A 114 -16.34 3.48 -8.53
N LYS A 115 -15.36 2.73 -7.98
CA LYS A 115 -14.41 1.91 -8.76
C LYS A 115 -14.40 0.44 -8.37
N LEU A 116 -15.11 0.05 -7.34
CA LEU A 116 -15.38 -1.33 -6.95
C LEU A 116 -16.87 -1.54 -6.85
#